data_391b1ff505f25d394986e06d1859e96d
#
_entry.id   391b1ff505f25d394986e06d1859e96d
#
_cell.length_a   1.000
_cell.length_b   1.000
_cell.length_c   1.000
_cell.angle_alpha   90.00
_cell.angle_beta   90.00
_cell.angle_gamma   90.00
#
_symmetry.space_group_name_H-M   'P 1'
#
loop_
_entity.id
_entity.type
_entity.pdbx_description
1 polymer ?
#
loop_
_entity_poly.entity_id
_entity_poly.type
_entity_poly.pdbx_seq_one_letter_code
_entity_poly.pdbx_strand_id
1 'polypeptide(L)'
;MKIFLDTANVAELKEGVAMGLVDGCTTNPSLIAKEKRPFRPLVEEICSVVPGDVSLEVVATDFEGMVKEGKELAQVAKNVVVKCPMTKDGLKAVKYLSGQGIRVNQTLCFSAPQALLSAKAGATYISPFLGRLDDIGAVGMDLIRDICEIYRNYGFKTQVLAASIRNPLHVVDAAKAGAHVCTMPFAVLEMLMKHPLTDIGIKKFLEDWNKSGAKI
;
A
#
# COMPACT_ATOMS: atom_id res chain seq x y z
N MET A 1 -6.43 1.71 10.64
CA MET A 1 -5.50 1.77 9.47
C MET A 1 -5.71 0.51 8.65
N LYS A 2 -5.89 0.64 7.34
CA LYS A 2 -5.97 -0.51 6.43
C LYS A 2 -4.58 -1.09 6.19
N ILE A 3 -4.49 -2.40 6.01
CA ILE A 3 -3.25 -3.12 5.67
C ILE A 3 -3.33 -3.57 4.21
N PHE A 4 -2.40 -3.08 3.41
CA PHE A 4 -2.21 -3.52 2.03
C PHE A 4 -0.90 -4.33 1.92
N LEU A 5 -0.86 -5.27 0.97
CA LEU A 5 0.39 -5.92 0.58
C LEU A 5 1.01 -5.24 -0.64
N ASP A 6 2.31 -4.99 -0.59
CA ASP A 6 3.11 -4.46 -1.70
C ASP A 6 3.77 -5.63 -2.45
N THR A 7 2.99 -6.29 -3.29
CA THR A 7 3.40 -7.51 -4.01
C THR A 7 2.56 -7.73 -5.26
N ALA A 8 3.11 -8.44 -6.23
CA ALA A 8 2.36 -9.01 -7.36
C ALA A 8 2.27 -10.54 -7.27
N ASN A 9 2.81 -11.14 -6.21
CA ASN A 9 2.78 -12.58 -5.99
C ASN A 9 1.41 -13.03 -5.47
N VAL A 10 0.70 -13.78 -6.29
CA VAL A 10 -0.68 -14.22 -5.99
C VAL A 10 -0.73 -15.16 -4.79
N ALA A 11 0.31 -15.96 -4.54
CA ALA A 11 0.34 -16.86 -3.38
C ALA A 11 0.44 -16.06 -2.06
N GLU A 12 1.29 -15.02 -1.99
CA GLU A 12 1.37 -14.12 -0.86
C GLU A 12 0.03 -13.39 -0.59
N LEU A 13 -0.66 -12.96 -1.67
CA LEU A 13 -1.96 -12.32 -1.55
C LEU A 13 -3.03 -13.28 -1.02
N LYS A 14 -3.10 -14.51 -1.56
CA LYS A 14 -4.03 -15.54 -1.09
C LYS A 14 -3.82 -15.87 0.38
N GLU A 15 -2.57 -16.02 0.82
CA GLU A 15 -2.22 -16.28 2.21
C GLU A 15 -2.62 -15.11 3.12
N GLY A 16 -2.24 -13.88 2.78
CA GLY A 16 -2.59 -12.70 3.57
C GLY A 16 -4.12 -12.45 3.66
N VAL A 17 -4.85 -12.72 2.58
CA VAL A 17 -6.32 -12.63 2.56
C VAL A 17 -6.95 -13.74 3.41
N ALA A 18 -6.42 -14.96 3.36
CA ALA A 18 -6.91 -16.08 4.18
C ALA A 18 -6.74 -15.82 5.70
N MET A 19 -5.72 -15.05 6.09
CA MET A 19 -5.55 -14.60 7.48
C MET A 19 -6.60 -13.54 7.90
N GLY A 20 -7.37 -12.98 6.97
CA GLY A 20 -8.34 -11.90 7.24
C GLY A 20 -7.70 -10.54 7.54
N LEU A 21 -6.43 -10.33 7.20
CA LEU A 21 -5.65 -9.14 7.57
C LEU A 21 -5.46 -8.16 6.42
N VAL A 22 -5.69 -8.58 5.17
CA VAL A 22 -5.36 -7.80 3.97
C VAL A 22 -6.61 -7.10 3.43
N ASP A 23 -6.56 -5.76 3.41
CA ASP A 23 -7.63 -4.90 2.91
C ASP A 23 -7.42 -4.48 1.44
N GLY A 24 -6.22 -4.66 0.89
CA GLY A 24 -5.90 -4.23 -0.46
C GLY A 24 -4.47 -4.58 -0.89
N CYS A 25 -4.09 -4.10 -2.07
CA CYS A 25 -2.78 -4.40 -2.65
C CYS A 25 -2.21 -3.18 -3.38
N THR A 26 -0.91 -3.00 -3.31
CA THR A 26 -0.17 -2.12 -4.22
C THR A 26 0.78 -2.94 -5.06
N THR A 27 0.82 -2.63 -6.35
CA THR A 27 1.81 -3.15 -7.28
C THR A 27 2.67 -2.02 -7.84
N ASN A 28 3.69 -2.37 -8.56
CA ASN A 28 4.49 -1.46 -9.38
C ASN A 28 5.15 -2.24 -10.52
N PRO A 29 5.68 -1.57 -11.56
CA PRO A 29 6.27 -2.25 -12.71
C PRO A 29 7.35 -3.28 -12.32
N SER A 30 8.15 -3.00 -11.30
CA SER A 30 9.21 -3.92 -10.84
C SER A 30 8.65 -5.20 -10.19
N LEU A 31 7.58 -5.09 -9.41
CA LEU A 31 6.91 -6.25 -8.81
C LEU A 31 6.23 -7.10 -9.87
N ILE A 32 5.51 -6.47 -10.80
CA ILE A 32 4.88 -7.18 -11.92
C ILE A 32 5.92 -7.92 -12.77
N ALA A 33 7.04 -7.28 -13.10
CA ALA A 33 8.08 -7.89 -13.92
C ALA A 33 8.72 -9.13 -13.26
N LYS A 34 8.81 -9.18 -11.93
CA LYS A 34 9.35 -10.34 -11.18
C LYS A 34 8.53 -11.61 -11.36
N GLU A 35 7.21 -11.48 -11.58
CA GLU A 35 6.33 -12.65 -11.73
C GLU A 35 6.51 -13.39 -13.06
N LYS A 36 7.15 -12.78 -14.07
CA LYS A 36 7.43 -13.37 -15.39
C LYS A 36 6.18 -13.98 -16.04
N ARG A 37 5.03 -13.38 -15.82
CA ARG A 37 3.72 -13.78 -16.35
C ARG A 37 3.16 -12.70 -17.28
N PRO A 38 2.27 -13.03 -18.22
CA PRO A 38 1.56 -12.05 -19.01
C PRO A 38 0.80 -11.04 -18.12
N PHE A 39 0.91 -9.75 -18.42
CA PHE A 39 0.39 -8.67 -17.56
C PHE A 39 -1.10 -8.80 -17.29
N ARG A 40 -1.93 -8.88 -18.33
CA ARG A 40 -3.38 -8.83 -18.20
C ARG A 40 -3.96 -9.97 -17.34
N PRO A 41 -3.62 -11.26 -17.59
CA PRO A 41 -4.07 -12.36 -16.73
C PRO A 41 -3.60 -12.24 -15.28
N LEU A 42 -2.37 -11.76 -15.07
CA LEU A 42 -1.82 -11.59 -13.71
C LEU A 42 -2.63 -10.55 -12.91
N VAL A 43 -2.87 -9.36 -13.47
CA VAL A 43 -3.57 -8.30 -12.75
C VAL A 43 -5.06 -8.62 -12.55
N GLU A 44 -5.68 -9.33 -13.47
CA GLU A 44 -7.05 -9.82 -13.30
C GLU A 44 -7.14 -10.83 -12.14
N GLU A 45 -6.18 -11.77 -12.03
CA GLU A 45 -6.11 -12.69 -10.89
C GLU A 45 -5.87 -11.95 -9.57
N ILE A 46 -4.93 -10.99 -9.51
CA ILE A 46 -4.70 -10.16 -8.34
C ILE A 46 -6.01 -9.46 -7.91
N CYS A 47 -6.69 -8.81 -8.85
CA CYS A 47 -7.95 -8.10 -8.57
C CYS A 47 -9.06 -9.03 -8.08
N SER A 48 -9.07 -10.30 -8.51
CA SER A 48 -10.07 -11.29 -8.08
C SER A 48 -9.82 -11.82 -6.66
N VAL A 49 -8.56 -11.88 -6.24
CA VAL A 49 -8.15 -12.40 -4.92
C VAL A 49 -8.29 -11.32 -3.82
N VAL A 50 -7.95 -10.07 -4.14
CA VAL A 50 -7.90 -8.98 -3.17
C VAL A 50 -9.29 -8.41 -2.92
N PRO A 51 -9.78 -8.37 -1.65
CA PRO A 51 -11.15 -7.94 -1.34
C PRO A 51 -11.39 -6.43 -1.53
N GLY A 52 -10.33 -5.64 -1.51
CA GLY A 52 -10.41 -4.18 -1.64
C GLY A 52 -9.55 -3.63 -2.78
N ASP A 53 -9.06 -2.43 -2.61
CA ASP A 53 -8.39 -1.67 -3.66
C ASP A 53 -7.06 -2.28 -4.10
N VAL A 54 -6.83 -2.31 -5.42
CA VAL A 54 -5.60 -2.78 -6.07
C VAL A 54 -4.99 -1.63 -6.87
N SER A 55 -3.81 -1.16 -6.47
CA SER A 55 -3.09 -0.12 -7.20
C SER A 55 -2.30 -0.71 -8.35
N LEU A 56 -2.65 -0.33 -9.60
CA LEU A 56 -1.94 -0.69 -10.83
C LEU A 56 -1.28 0.54 -11.43
N GLU A 57 0.04 0.49 -11.64
CA GLU A 57 0.85 1.65 -12.03
C GLU A 57 1.00 1.74 -13.55
N VAL A 58 0.80 2.97 -14.09
CA VAL A 58 1.11 3.31 -15.48
C VAL A 58 2.63 3.29 -15.70
N VAL A 59 3.07 3.04 -16.93
CA VAL A 59 4.49 3.07 -17.31
C VAL A 59 4.82 4.28 -18.21
N ALA A 60 3.83 4.90 -18.83
CA ALA A 60 4.00 6.15 -19.54
C ALA A 60 4.48 7.27 -18.61
N THR A 61 5.29 8.19 -19.15
CA THR A 61 5.88 9.31 -18.41
C THR A 61 5.31 10.67 -18.79
N ASP A 62 4.57 10.76 -19.90
CA ASP A 62 3.86 11.94 -20.36
C ASP A 62 2.36 11.89 -20.01
N PHE A 63 1.71 13.05 -20.05
CA PHE A 63 0.29 13.19 -19.67
C PHE A 63 -0.65 12.32 -20.50
N GLU A 64 -0.53 12.36 -21.83
CA GLU A 64 -1.42 11.65 -22.76
C GLU A 64 -1.30 10.13 -22.59
N GLY A 65 -0.07 9.64 -22.49
CA GLY A 65 0.22 8.23 -22.24
C GLY A 65 -0.34 7.76 -20.90
N MET A 66 -0.12 8.50 -19.80
CA MET A 66 -0.66 8.17 -18.48
C MET A 66 -2.19 8.14 -18.47
N VAL A 67 -2.85 9.08 -19.17
CA VAL A 67 -4.32 9.11 -19.26
C VAL A 67 -4.83 7.90 -20.06
N LYS A 68 -4.19 7.57 -21.17
CA LYS A 68 -4.56 6.40 -21.99
C LYS A 68 -4.43 5.11 -21.17
N GLU A 69 -3.24 4.86 -20.64
CA GLU A 69 -2.97 3.66 -19.83
C GLU A 69 -3.87 3.62 -18.57
N GLY A 70 -4.08 4.76 -17.92
CA GLY A 70 -4.94 4.84 -16.73
C GLY A 70 -6.39 4.45 -17.02
N LYS A 71 -6.95 4.84 -18.15
CA LYS A 71 -8.29 4.43 -18.60
C LYS A 71 -8.34 2.91 -18.88
N GLU A 72 -7.31 2.37 -19.53
CA GLU A 72 -7.22 0.93 -19.82
C GLU A 72 -7.10 0.10 -18.52
N LEU A 73 -6.27 0.54 -17.57
CA LEU A 73 -6.10 -0.10 -16.27
C LEU A 73 -7.40 -0.07 -15.45
N ALA A 74 -8.11 1.05 -15.44
CA ALA A 74 -9.38 1.18 -14.71
C ALA A 74 -10.47 0.22 -15.22
N GLN A 75 -10.36 -0.31 -16.44
CA GLN A 75 -11.29 -1.29 -17.01
C GLN A 75 -10.96 -2.74 -16.63
N VAL A 76 -9.82 -3.00 -15.97
CA VAL A 76 -9.43 -4.36 -15.56
C VAL A 76 -10.42 -4.93 -14.55
N ALA A 77 -10.72 -4.16 -13.49
CA ALA A 77 -11.68 -4.54 -12.46
C ALA A 77 -12.17 -3.29 -11.69
N LYS A 78 -13.32 -3.40 -11.02
CA LYS A 78 -13.93 -2.29 -10.26
C LYS A 78 -13.08 -1.82 -9.07
N ASN A 79 -12.22 -2.67 -8.53
CA ASN A 79 -11.34 -2.37 -7.40
C ASN A 79 -9.99 -1.81 -7.81
N VAL A 80 -9.76 -1.56 -9.10
CA VAL A 80 -8.52 -0.92 -9.55
C VAL A 80 -8.48 0.54 -9.13
N VAL A 81 -7.31 0.94 -8.63
CA VAL A 81 -6.89 2.32 -8.40
C VAL A 81 -5.66 2.56 -9.28
N VAL A 82 -5.77 3.47 -10.23
CA VAL A 82 -4.68 3.78 -11.17
C VAL A 82 -3.55 4.46 -10.41
N LYS A 83 -2.31 4.02 -10.60
CA LYS A 83 -1.16 4.59 -9.89
C LYS A 83 -0.32 5.41 -10.86
N CYS A 84 -0.11 6.70 -10.52
CA CYS A 84 0.62 7.67 -11.36
C CYS A 84 1.80 8.28 -10.58
N PRO A 85 2.98 8.51 -11.21
CA PRO A 85 4.13 9.08 -10.53
C PRO A 85 3.95 10.57 -10.20
N MET A 86 4.67 11.04 -9.17
CA MET A 86 4.67 12.43 -8.72
C MET A 86 5.53 13.31 -9.64
N THR A 87 4.98 13.64 -10.81
CA THR A 87 5.56 14.56 -11.79
C THR A 87 4.54 15.64 -12.16
N LYS A 88 4.94 16.66 -12.92
CA LYS A 88 4.03 17.67 -13.45
C LYS A 88 2.92 17.03 -14.28
N ASP A 89 3.28 16.11 -15.17
CA ASP A 89 2.30 15.41 -16.01
C ASP A 89 1.50 14.38 -15.23
N GLY A 90 2.10 13.73 -14.22
CA GLY A 90 1.38 12.89 -13.28
C GLY A 90 0.30 13.65 -12.49
N LEU A 91 0.59 14.88 -12.03
CA LEU A 91 -0.43 15.73 -11.38
C LEU A 91 -1.58 16.10 -12.32
N LYS A 92 -1.28 16.42 -13.59
CA LYS A 92 -2.31 16.65 -14.60
C LYS A 92 -3.15 15.38 -14.85
N ALA A 93 -2.49 14.21 -14.96
CA ALA A 93 -3.16 12.93 -15.14
C ALA A 93 -4.07 12.60 -13.95
N VAL A 94 -3.61 12.79 -12.70
CA VAL A 94 -4.44 12.66 -11.50
C VAL A 94 -5.67 13.55 -11.58
N LYS A 95 -5.50 14.83 -11.88
CA LYS A 95 -6.61 15.78 -12.00
C LYS A 95 -7.62 15.36 -13.06
N TYR A 96 -7.14 14.93 -14.22
CA TYR A 96 -8.00 14.49 -15.32
C TYR A 96 -8.75 13.20 -14.98
N LEU A 97 -8.03 12.16 -14.54
CA LEU A 97 -8.62 10.85 -14.24
C LEU A 97 -9.61 10.92 -13.09
N SER A 98 -9.27 11.63 -12.00
CA SER A 98 -10.18 11.81 -10.87
C SER A 98 -11.45 12.58 -11.27
N GLY A 99 -11.34 13.56 -12.17
CA GLY A 99 -12.49 14.27 -12.75
C GLY A 99 -13.40 13.37 -13.60
N GLN A 100 -12.90 12.23 -14.07
CA GLN A 100 -13.68 11.20 -14.78
C GLN A 100 -14.19 10.09 -13.85
N GLY A 101 -14.05 10.24 -12.52
CA GLY A 101 -14.47 9.23 -11.54
C GLY A 101 -13.50 8.05 -11.41
N ILE A 102 -12.33 8.10 -12.07
CA ILE A 102 -11.29 7.08 -11.92
C ILE A 102 -10.46 7.38 -10.68
N ARG A 103 -10.38 6.42 -9.76
CA ARG A 103 -9.60 6.56 -8.53
C ARG A 103 -8.10 6.50 -8.83
N VAL A 104 -7.32 7.39 -8.21
CA VAL A 104 -5.88 7.48 -8.48
C VAL A 104 -5.08 7.45 -7.17
N ASN A 105 -3.99 6.67 -7.19
CA ASN A 105 -2.95 6.64 -6.17
C ASN A 105 -1.71 7.36 -6.73
N GLN A 106 -1.36 8.52 -6.17
CA GLN A 106 -0.15 9.22 -6.60
C GLN A 106 1.07 8.69 -5.85
N THR A 107 2.05 8.18 -6.60
CA THR A 107 3.22 7.47 -6.09
C THR A 107 4.52 8.25 -6.25
N LEU A 108 5.62 7.72 -5.68
CA LEU A 108 6.94 8.36 -5.68
C LEU A 108 6.91 9.76 -5.04
N CYS A 109 6.21 9.84 -3.92
CA CYS A 109 6.12 11.04 -3.09
C CYS A 109 7.23 11.00 -2.02
N PHE A 110 8.04 12.06 -1.96
CA PHE A 110 9.18 12.18 -1.05
C PHE A 110 9.19 13.48 -0.26
N SER A 111 8.14 14.32 -0.38
CA SER A 111 8.04 15.57 0.37
C SER A 111 6.59 15.97 0.66
N ALA A 112 6.38 16.70 1.75
CA ALA A 112 5.07 17.23 2.11
C ALA A 112 4.47 18.20 1.06
N PRO A 113 5.25 19.09 0.39
CA PRO A 113 4.74 19.88 -0.74
C PRO A 113 4.19 19.04 -1.88
N GLN A 114 4.85 17.93 -2.24
CA GLN A 114 4.33 17.00 -3.25
C GLN A 114 2.97 16.42 -2.84
N ALA A 115 2.85 15.99 -1.59
CA ALA A 115 1.60 15.44 -1.07
C ALA A 115 0.48 16.49 -1.07
N LEU A 116 0.76 17.74 -0.69
CA LEU A 116 -0.20 18.84 -0.74
C LEU A 116 -0.74 19.05 -2.17
N LEU A 117 0.14 19.06 -3.17
CA LEU A 117 -0.24 19.20 -4.58
C LEU A 117 -1.10 18.01 -5.06
N SER A 118 -0.78 16.79 -4.63
CA SER A 118 -1.55 15.59 -4.92
C SER A 118 -2.98 15.67 -4.39
N ALA A 119 -3.17 16.11 -3.15
CA ALA A 119 -4.48 16.31 -2.56
C ALA A 119 -5.29 17.38 -3.34
N LYS A 120 -4.65 18.47 -3.72
CA LYS A 120 -5.26 19.53 -4.55
C LYS A 120 -5.66 19.02 -5.94
N ALA A 121 -4.91 18.09 -6.52
CA ALA A 121 -5.25 17.45 -7.78
C ALA A 121 -6.43 16.46 -7.67
N GLY A 122 -6.76 16.00 -6.48
CA GLY A 122 -7.90 15.11 -6.22
C GLY A 122 -7.55 13.62 -6.20
N ALA A 123 -6.30 13.27 -5.86
CA ALA A 123 -5.90 11.89 -5.68
C ALA A 123 -6.73 11.19 -4.59
N THR A 124 -7.06 9.91 -4.79
CA THR A 124 -7.69 9.05 -3.79
C THR A 124 -6.69 8.68 -2.71
N TYR A 125 -5.48 8.31 -3.12
CA TYR A 125 -4.35 7.99 -2.25
C TYR A 125 -3.12 8.79 -2.63
N ILE A 126 -2.30 9.10 -1.63
CA ILE A 126 -0.91 9.51 -1.78
C ILE A 126 -0.01 8.45 -1.16
N SER A 127 1.02 8.02 -1.88
CA SER A 127 1.99 7.03 -1.42
C SER A 127 3.35 7.68 -1.13
N PRO A 128 3.59 8.24 0.07
CA PRO A 128 4.91 8.68 0.51
C PRO A 128 5.81 7.48 0.80
N PHE A 129 7.05 7.53 0.30
CA PHE A 129 8.01 6.43 0.35
C PHE A 129 8.98 6.61 1.52
N LEU A 130 8.53 6.30 2.73
CA LEU A 130 9.32 6.52 3.94
C LEU A 130 10.63 5.71 3.98
N GLY A 131 10.61 4.43 3.63
CA GLY A 131 11.80 3.59 3.70
C GLY A 131 12.90 4.00 2.70
N ARG A 132 12.56 4.58 1.54
CA ARG A 132 13.57 5.14 0.63
C ARG A 132 14.21 6.42 1.18
N LEU A 133 13.51 7.18 2.00
CA LEU A 133 14.11 8.32 2.71
C LEU A 133 15.09 7.83 3.79
N ASP A 134 14.75 6.78 4.52
CA ASP A 134 15.67 6.16 5.48
C ASP A 134 16.92 5.61 4.76
N ASP A 135 16.78 5.02 3.58
CA ASP A 135 17.90 4.50 2.77
C ASP A 135 18.95 5.59 2.45
N ILE A 136 18.57 6.87 2.44
CA ILE A 136 19.47 8.02 2.21
C ILE A 136 19.80 8.83 3.48
N GLY A 137 19.50 8.29 4.66
CA GLY A 137 19.82 8.90 5.95
C GLY A 137 18.87 10.01 6.41
N ALA A 138 17.68 10.12 5.81
CA ALA A 138 16.60 10.97 6.31
C ALA A 138 15.69 10.18 7.27
N VAL A 139 14.82 10.86 8.01
CA VAL A 139 13.80 10.23 8.86
C VAL A 139 12.49 10.16 8.08
N GLY A 140 12.26 9.02 7.41
CA GLY A 140 11.09 8.85 6.52
C GLY A 140 9.75 9.00 7.22
N MET A 141 9.67 8.67 8.51
CA MET A 141 8.44 8.84 9.30
C MET A 141 8.05 10.30 9.54
N ASP A 142 8.98 11.27 9.49
CA ASP A 142 8.62 12.67 9.60
C ASP A 142 7.75 13.12 8.43
N LEU A 143 8.04 12.63 7.21
CA LEU A 143 7.20 12.87 6.05
C LEU A 143 5.75 12.37 6.26
N ILE A 144 5.58 11.18 6.84
CA ILE A 144 4.24 10.63 7.13
C ILE A 144 3.50 11.51 8.13
N ARG A 145 4.15 11.94 9.21
CA ARG A 145 3.58 12.82 10.24
C ARG A 145 3.12 14.14 9.66
N ASP A 146 3.99 14.80 8.89
CA ASP A 146 3.71 16.08 8.24
C ASP A 146 2.49 15.97 7.30
N ILE A 147 2.43 14.93 6.46
CA ILE A 147 1.32 14.75 5.52
C ILE A 147 0.01 14.50 6.28
N CYS A 148 0.02 13.63 7.29
CA CYS A 148 -1.17 13.33 8.09
C CYS A 148 -1.69 14.59 8.81
N GLU A 149 -0.78 15.41 9.35
CA GLU A 149 -1.13 16.67 10.00
C GLU A 149 -1.73 17.67 9.01
N ILE A 150 -1.08 17.91 7.87
CA ILE A 150 -1.56 18.81 6.82
C ILE A 150 -2.94 18.38 6.34
N TYR A 151 -3.11 17.09 6.05
CA TYR A 151 -4.39 16.59 5.52
C TYR A 151 -5.52 16.71 6.52
N ARG A 152 -5.25 16.48 7.80
CA ARG A 152 -6.21 16.69 8.89
C ARG A 152 -6.56 18.18 9.04
N ASN A 153 -5.58 19.07 9.03
CA ASN A 153 -5.79 20.52 9.22
C ASN A 153 -6.70 21.13 8.14
N TYR A 154 -6.62 20.63 6.91
CA TYR A 154 -7.40 21.14 5.79
C TYR A 154 -8.55 20.23 5.35
N GLY A 155 -8.79 19.13 6.05
CA GLY A 155 -9.90 18.21 5.76
C GLY A 155 -9.80 17.55 4.37
N PHE A 156 -8.58 17.31 3.87
CA PHE A 156 -8.39 16.64 2.57
C PHE A 156 -8.97 15.22 2.59
N LYS A 157 -9.62 14.83 1.50
CA LYS A 157 -10.20 13.48 1.34
C LYS A 157 -9.19 12.44 0.88
N THR A 158 -8.05 12.88 0.35
CA THR A 158 -6.95 12.00 -0.06
C THR A 158 -6.42 11.22 1.14
N GLN A 159 -6.35 9.90 1.01
CA GLN A 159 -5.87 9.01 2.06
C GLN A 159 -4.34 8.88 2.00
N VAL A 160 -3.69 8.98 3.17
CA VAL A 160 -2.26 8.75 3.29
C VAL A 160 -2.01 7.24 3.32
N LEU A 161 -1.28 6.75 2.32
CA LEU A 161 -0.87 5.36 2.17
C LEU A 161 0.64 5.28 2.39
N ALA A 162 1.06 4.97 3.63
CA ALA A 162 2.45 4.81 3.98
C ALA A 162 3.07 3.66 3.18
N ALA A 163 4.07 3.96 2.36
CA ALA A 163 4.68 3.04 1.41
C ALA A 163 6.19 2.89 1.62
N SER A 164 6.78 1.90 0.95
CA SER A 164 8.21 1.56 1.12
C SER A 164 8.53 1.14 2.56
N ILE A 165 7.64 0.39 3.18
CA ILE A 165 7.79 -0.15 4.53
C ILE A 165 8.91 -1.20 4.55
N ARG A 166 9.76 -1.14 5.59
CA ARG A 166 10.91 -2.03 5.74
C ARG A 166 10.83 -2.96 6.96
N ASN A 167 10.08 -2.58 7.99
CA ASN A 167 10.08 -3.29 9.26
C ASN A 167 8.78 -3.02 10.06
N PRO A 168 8.51 -3.79 11.14
CA PRO A 168 7.34 -3.60 12.00
C PRO A 168 7.22 -2.24 12.66
N LEU A 169 8.33 -1.55 12.99
CA LEU A 169 8.28 -0.24 13.62
C LEU A 169 7.68 0.81 12.68
N HIS A 170 7.98 0.76 11.38
CA HIS A 170 7.34 1.62 10.38
C HIS A 170 5.82 1.48 10.39
N VAL A 171 5.31 0.24 10.54
CA VAL A 171 3.86 -0.01 10.55
C VAL A 171 3.22 0.60 11.79
N VAL A 172 3.83 0.38 12.97
CA VAL A 172 3.34 0.93 14.25
C VAL A 172 3.39 2.45 14.24
N ASP A 173 4.48 3.04 13.76
CA ASP A 173 4.65 4.48 13.73
C ASP A 173 3.74 5.16 12.70
N ALA A 174 3.52 4.54 11.53
CA ALA A 174 2.53 4.99 10.55
C ALA A 174 1.11 4.97 11.14
N ALA A 175 0.76 3.94 11.90
CA ALA A 175 -0.52 3.85 12.60
C ALA A 175 -0.68 4.96 13.64
N LYS A 176 0.35 5.22 14.46
CA LYS A 176 0.37 6.32 15.46
C LYS A 176 0.28 7.69 14.82
N ALA A 177 0.90 7.89 13.66
CA ALA A 177 0.84 9.13 12.89
C ALA A 177 -0.55 9.41 12.28
N GLY A 178 -1.41 8.39 12.23
CA GLY A 178 -2.76 8.49 11.65
C GLY A 178 -2.79 8.24 10.13
N ALA A 179 -1.83 7.50 9.58
CA ALA A 179 -1.89 7.04 8.20
C ALA A 179 -3.15 6.20 7.98
N HIS A 180 -3.82 6.39 6.85
CA HIS A 180 -5.06 5.68 6.54
C HIS A 180 -4.81 4.24 6.09
N VAL A 181 -3.69 4.03 5.40
CA VAL A 181 -3.26 2.75 4.83
C VAL A 181 -1.77 2.59 5.07
N CYS A 182 -1.32 1.36 5.29
CA CYS A 182 0.08 0.98 5.28
C CYS A 182 0.25 -0.19 4.29
N THR A 183 1.11 -0.02 3.28
CA THR A 183 1.42 -1.10 2.33
C THR A 183 2.82 -1.63 2.58
N MET A 184 2.93 -2.95 2.72
CA MET A 184 4.15 -3.61 3.14
C MET A 184 4.42 -4.91 2.37
N PRO A 185 5.68 -5.33 2.21
CA PRO A 185 6.00 -6.68 1.74
C PRO A 185 5.41 -7.75 2.65
N PHE A 186 5.06 -8.92 2.10
CA PHE A 186 4.52 -10.05 2.88
C PHE A 186 5.42 -10.45 4.04
N ALA A 187 6.73 -10.44 3.86
CA ALA A 187 7.69 -10.72 4.91
C ALA A 187 7.56 -9.77 6.14
N VAL A 188 7.20 -8.49 5.92
CA VAL A 188 6.95 -7.56 7.03
C VAL A 188 5.64 -7.90 7.75
N LEU A 189 4.60 -8.30 7.01
CA LEU A 189 3.36 -8.79 7.63
C LEU A 189 3.64 -10.00 8.55
N GLU A 190 4.45 -10.96 8.10
CA GLU A 190 4.87 -12.09 8.93
C GLU A 190 5.65 -11.65 10.19
N MET A 191 6.53 -10.63 10.07
CA MET A 191 7.27 -10.10 11.21
C MET A 191 6.36 -9.50 12.28
N LEU A 192 5.22 -8.90 11.90
CA LEU A 192 4.28 -8.31 12.86
C LEU A 192 3.69 -9.35 13.84
N MET A 193 3.61 -10.60 13.44
CA MET A 193 3.05 -11.68 14.24
C MET A 193 4.09 -12.36 15.16
N LYS A 194 5.38 -12.18 14.87
CA LYS A 194 6.46 -12.88 15.59
C LYS A 194 6.82 -12.17 16.89
N HIS A 195 6.73 -12.90 17.99
CA HIS A 195 7.20 -12.41 19.30
C HIS A 195 7.73 -13.56 20.16
N PRO A 196 8.97 -13.47 20.69
CA PRO A 196 9.56 -14.57 21.49
C PRO A 196 8.73 -14.98 22.71
N LEU A 197 8.07 -14.01 23.36
CA LEU A 197 7.23 -14.31 24.52
C LEU A 197 5.95 -15.07 24.15
N THR A 198 5.44 -14.94 22.94
CA THR A 198 4.31 -15.73 22.44
C THR A 198 4.71 -17.19 22.34
N ASP A 199 5.86 -17.47 21.74
CA ASP A 199 6.37 -18.85 21.58
C ASP A 199 6.64 -19.50 22.95
N ILE A 200 7.28 -18.76 23.86
CA ILE A 200 7.54 -19.21 25.24
C ILE A 200 6.22 -19.46 25.99
N GLY A 201 5.24 -18.55 25.83
CA GLY A 201 3.93 -18.65 26.46
C GLY A 201 3.15 -19.88 25.98
N ILE A 202 3.10 -20.13 24.68
CA ILE A 202 2.44 -21.32 24.11
C ILE A 202 3.07 -22.59 24.66
N LYS A 203 4.41 -22.67 24.65
CA LYS A 203 5.12 -23.84 25.19
C LYS A 203 4.75 -24.10 26.64
N LYS A 204 4.80 -23.07 27.49
CA LYS A 204 4.44 -23.18 28.91
C LYS A 204 2.98 -23.62 29.10
N PHE A 205 2.04 -23.03 28.38
CA PHE A 205 0.63 -23.39 28.48
C PHE A 205 0.38 -24.85 28.08
N LEU A 206 1.03 -25.34 27.02
CA LEU A 206 0.94 -26.76 26.65
C LEU A 206 1.54 -27.71 27.69
N GLU A 207 2.68 -27.34 28.28
CA GLU A 207 3.29 -28.12 29.37
C GLU A 207 2.36 -28.21 30.58
N ASP A 208 1.77 -27.11 31.02
CA ASP A 208 0.85 -27.06 32.17
C ASP A 208 -0.45 -27.82 31.88
N TRP A 209 -1.01 -27.67 30.66
CA TRP A 209 -2.17 -28.44 30.21
C TRP A 209 -1.93 -29.93 30.24
N ASN A 210 -0.81 -30.39 29.69
CA ASN A 210 -0.47 -31.82 29.68
C ASN A 210 -0.29 -32.41 31.11
N LYS A 211 0.27 -31.62 32.05
CA LYS A 211 0.40 -32.04 33.46
C LYS A 211 -0.93 -32.12 34.18
N SER A 212 -1.93 -31.33 33.78
CA SER A 212 -3.24 -31.33 34.45
C SER A 212 -4.07 -32.58 34.14
N GLY A 213 -3.76 -33.30 33.06
CA GLY A 213 -4.55 -34.45 32.61
C GLY A 213 -5.93 -34.06 32.04
N ALA A 214 -6.24 -32.77 31.90
CA ALA A 214 -7.50 -32.29 31.36
C ALA A 214 -7.61 -32.63 29.83
N LYS A 215 -8.85 -32.75 29.38
CA LYS A 215 -9.19 -32.99 27.97
C LYS A 215 -10.23 -31.94 27.52
N ILE A 216 -10.16 -31.48 26.28
CA ILE A 216 -11.18 -30.62 25.63
C ILE A 216 -12.32 -31.51 25.18
#